data_ac610045a29c1433aa7b890dfaaf7fce
#
_entry.id   ac610045a29c1433aa7b890dfaaf7fce
#
_cell.length_a   1.000
_cell.length_b   1.000
_cell.length_c   1.000
_cell.angle_alpha   90.00
_cell.angle_beta   90.00
_cell.angle_gamma   90.00
#
_symmetry.space_group_name_H-M   'P 1'
#
loop_
_entity.id
_entity.type
_entity.pdbx_description
1 polymer ?
#
loop_
_entity_poly.entity_id
_entity_poly.type
_entity_poly.pdbx_seq_one_letter_code
_entity_poly.pdbx_strand_id
1 'polypeptide(L)'
;MQLRQLTLGAFVATAMAAPAAAQDAGSAIAAASKAMGVDTLTSITYSGTARNGQFGQSKSIGEPMGPVNVTLITQYTRTINFGPSSDPAALVSRATGPTQPPAVPGVPPQPAGVFNQNITGAQAAASWVQALNIWTTPWGFLKGAAANAATVRRQGGLQVIAFSPPNLKSPSGQTYTVTGYVNDRNLVTRVETQVDNAVVGDLLVEFEYANYQSMNGVQVPARIVQKQAGMATFDAAITAATPNPPNLAELLAPPPPAAAPAGAAPPAGRGAGPAGAPPAPAGPPPVERLGEGVFKIGGNYASLAIDMGDHILVVESGQNDARGTAVMAAAKQAIAGKPIRFVVNSHPHFDHAGGLGAAAAEGATILTHRNNEPVLARLLAGPRTLIGDSLSKVSTRRTNVVQAVGDRDTRKGANGKVVELFLIPNEHSNGLLAVYLPAEKALWTADITVTNPTPVQLGVVKAAVEAINRLKLDFNAWIPAHPPTPDKPLTKADVLAAAGSH
;
A
#
# COMPACT_ATOMS: atom_id res chain seq x y z
N MET A 1 0.07 -49.91 63.40
CA MET A 1 -0.95 -49.28 62.56
C MET A 1 -0.32 -49.02 61.20
N GLN A 2 -0.65 -49.86 60.20
CA GLN A 2 -0.03 -49.84 58.88
C GLN A 2 -0.83 -48.91 57.96
N LEU A 3 -0.16 -47.92 57.35
CA LEU A 3 -0.70 -47.11 56.24
C LEU A 3 -0.56 -47.89 54.94
N ARG A 4 -1.67 -48.18 54.33
CA ARG A 4 -1.76 -48.70 52.94
C ARG A 4 -1.59 -47.55 51.96
N GLN A 5 -0.56 -47.62 51.11
CA GLN A 5 -0.42 -46.76 49.94
C GLN A 5 -1.30 -47.30 48.80
N LEU A 6 -2.20 -46.49 48.32
CA LEU A 6 -2.96 -46.72 47.08
C LEU A 6 -2.19 -46.08 45.94
N THR A 7 -1.64 -46.88 45.04
CA THR A 7 -1.04 -46.49 43.78
C THR A 7 -2.16 -46.32 42.76
N LEU A 8 -2.39 -45.10 42.30
CA LEU A 8 -3.29 -44.75 41.19
C LEU A 8 -2.52 -44.92 39.87
N GLY A 9 -2.80 -45.96 39.12
CA GLY A 9 -2.27 -46.16 37.78
C GLY A 9 -2.96 -45.24 36.76
N ALA A 10 -2.22 -44.27 36.22
CA ALA A 10 -2.69 -43.44 35.10
C ALA A 10 -2.56 -44.25 33.79
N PHE A 11 -3.70 -44.63 33.21
CA PHE A 11 -3.75 -45.13 31.84
C PHE A 11 -3.57 -43.92 30.89
N VAL A 12 -2.39 -43.80 30.28
CA VAL A 12 -2.19 -42.91 29.13
C VAL A 12 -2.74 -43.63 27.90
N ALA A 13 -3.93 -43.24 27.48
CA ALA A 13 -4.45 -43.60 26.17
C ALA A 13 -3.71 -42.82 25.08
N THR A 14 -2.69 -43.40 24.48
CA THR A 14 -2.09 -42.92 23.23
C THR A 14 -3.10 -43.08 22.12
N ALA A 15 -3.81 -42.01 21.79
CA ALA A 15 -4.57 -41.91 20.55
C ALA A 15 -3.56 -41.95 19.40
N MET A 16 -3.40 -43.08 18.76
CA MET A 16 -2.72 -43.18 17.47
C MET A 16 -3.55 -42.38 16.46
N ALA A 17 -3.11 -41.14 16.15
CA ALA A 17 -3.59 -40.41 14.98
C ALA A 17 -3.18 -41.25 13.76
N ALA A 18 -4.17 -41.86 13.08
CA ALA A 18 -3.94 -42.49 11.80
C ALA A 18 -3.26 -41.46 10.88
N PRO A 19 -2.21 -41.80 10.11
CA PRO A 19 -1.64 -40.89 9.14
C PRO A 19 -2.75 -40.52 8.15
N ALA A 20 -3.19 -39.24 8.15
CA ALA A 20 -4.02 -38.73 7.09
C ALA A 20 -3.26 -39.01 5.79
N ALA A 21 -3.82 -39.87 4.93
CA ALA A 21 -3.19 -40.20 3.65
C ALA A 21 -2.83 -38.88 2.96
N ALA A 22 -1.55 -38.66 2.73
CA ALA A 22 -1.07 -37.48 2.03
C ALA A 22 -1.73 -37.50 0.65
N GLN A 23 -2.69 -36.62 0.43
CA GLN A 23 -3.33 -36.50 -0.88
C GLN A 23 -2.24 -36.05 -1.84
N ASP A 24 -2.06 -36.75 -2.94
CA ASP A 24 -1.13 -36.32 -3.99
C ASP A 24 -1.56 -34.95 -4.54
N ALA A 25 -0.66 -33.97 -4.48
CA ALA A 25 -0.92 -32.61 -4.94
C ALA A 25 -1.28 -32.59 -6.43
N GLY A 26 -0.65 -33.44 -7.24
CA GLY A 26 -0.95 -33.60 -8.66
C GLY A 26 -2.41 -34.01 -8.91
N SER A 27 -2.91 -34.99 -8.16
CA SER A 27 -4.31 -35.44 -8.26
C SER A 27 -5.30 -34.35 -7.86
N ALA A 28 -5.01 -33.58 -6.81
CA ALA A 28 -5.87 -32.48 -6.36
C ALA A 28 -5.93 -31.35 -7.39
N ILE A 29 -4.77 -30.96 -7.94
CA ILE A 29 -4.67 -29.93 -8.98
C ILE A 29 -5.39 -30.38 -10.25
N ALA A 30 -5.18 -31.63 -10.70
CA ALA A 30 -5.83 -32.18 -11.90
C ALA A 30 -7.36 -32.20 -11.74
N ALA A 31 -7.88 -32.61 -10.57
CA ALA A 31 -9.32 -32.61 -10.30
C ALA A 31 -9.91 -31.18 -10.35
N ALA A 32 -9.23 -30.20 -9.75
CA ALA A 32 -9.66 -28.81 -9.78
C ALA A 32 -9.53 -28.20 -11.20
N SER A 33 -8.45 -28.47 -11.92
CA SER A 33 -8.25 -28.00 -13.30
C SER A 33 -9.35 -28.52 -14.23
N LYS A 34 -9.69 -29.80 -14.14
CA LYS A 34 -10.78 -30.41 -14.89
C LYS A 34 -12.14 -29.79 -14.53
N ALA A 35 -12.43 -29.66 -13.24
CA ALA A 35 -13.71 -29.09 -12.77
C ALA A 35 -13.89 -27.63 -13.22
N MET A 36 -12.79 -26.87 -13.28
CA MET A 36 -12.81 -25.46 -13.67
C MET A 36 -12.59 -25.22 -15.18
N GLY A 37 -12.34 -26.28 -15.98
CA GLY A 37 -12.10 -26.13 -17.42
C GLY A 37 -10.76 -25.48 -17.76
N VAL A 38 -9.72 -25.68 -16.92
CA VAL A 38 -8.41 -25.02 -17.07
C VAL A 38 -7.46 -25.78 -17.98
N ASP A 39 -7.71 -27.05 -18.24
CA ASP A 39 -6.78 -27.94 -18.95
C ASP A 39 -6.39 -27.42 -20.36
N THR A 40 -7.35 -26.88 -21.10
CA THR A 40 -7.16 -26.33 -22.45
C THR A 40 -7.07 -24.80 -22.49
N LEU A 41 -7.11 -24.16 -21.32
CA LEU A 41 -7.14 -22.71 -21.21
C LEU A 41 -5.72 -22.13 -21.33
N THR A 42 -5.41 -21.41 -22.39
CA THR A 42 -4.12 -20.68 -22.58
C THR A 42 -4.27 -19.21 -22.25
N SER A 43 -5.47 -18.65 -22.43
CA SER A 43 -5.79 -17.26 -22.18
C SER A 43 -7.26 -17.10 -21.85
N ILE A 44 -7.63 -15.97 -21.25
CA ILE A 44 -9.04 -15.65 -20.97
C ILE A 44 -9.27 -14.15 -20.99
N THR A 45 -10.38 -13.73 -21.54
CA THR A 45 -10.94 -12.38 -21.34
C THR A 45 -12.23 -12.49 -20.57
N TYR A 46 -12.41 -11.67 -19.55
CA TYR A 46 -13.67 -11.57 -18.81
C TYR A 46 -14.03 -10.10 -18.55
N SER A 47 -15.34 -9.84 -18.45
CA SER A 47 -15.86 -8.48 -18.32
C SER A 47 -17.04 -8.39 -17.39
N GLY A 48 -17.33 -7.15 -16.97
CA GLY A 48 -18.41 -6.82 -16.05
C GLY A 48 -18.29 -5.40 -15.54
N THR A 49 -18.56 -5.21 -14.26
CA THR A 49 -18.36 -3.94 -13.55
C THR A 49 -17.44 -4.16 -12.36
N ALA A 50 -16.78 -3.07 -11.89
CA ALA A 50 -15.96 -3.20 -10.70
C ALA A 50 -15.97 -1.90 -9.87
N ARG A 51 -15.64 -2.05 -8.59
CA ARG A 51 -15.37 -0.97 -7.64
C ARG A 51 -13.91 -1.09 -7.23
N ASN A 52 -13.15 -0.03 -7.43
CA ASN A 52 -11.72 0.03 -7.11
C ASN A 52 -11.47 1.03 -6.00
N GLY A 53 -10.91 0.58 -4.89
CA GLY A 53 -10.51 1.38 -3.74
C GLY A 53 -9.04 1.79 -3.79
N GLN A 54 -8.59 2.52 -2.79
CA GLN A 54 -7.24 3.09 -2.73
C GLN A 54 -6.52 2.66 -1.45
N PHE A 55 -5.95 1.45 -1.45
CA PHE A 55 -5.15 0.98 -0.31
C PHE A 55 -3.89 1.84 -0.12
N GLY A 56 -3.72 2.38 1.08
CA GLY A 56 -2.60 3.25 1.41
C GLY A 56 -2.68 4.68 0.86
N GLN A 57 -3.80 5.06 0.21
CA GLN A 57 -4.06 6.39 -0.34
C GLN A 57 -5.50 6.85 -0.09
N SER A 58 -6.20 6.21 0.85
CA SER A 58 -7.58 6.54 1.17
C SER A 58 -7.68 7.64 2.24
N LYS A 59 -8.75 8.42 2.21
CA LYS A 59 -9.06 9.43 3.23
C LYS A 59 -9.00 8.83 4.64
N SER A 60 -9.57 7.64 4.81
CA SER A 60 -9.42 6.81 6.02
C SER A 60 -8.60 5.58 5.66
N ILE A 61 -7.40 5.44 6.21
CA ILE A 61 -6.50 4.33 5.88
C ILE A 61 -7.10 2.95 6.17
N GLY A 62 -8.05 2.87 7.11
CA GLY A 62 -8.80 1.64 7.43
C GLY A 62 -9.94 1.33 6.46
N GLU A 63 -10.28 2.23 5.54
CA GLU A 63 -11.43 2.14 4.64
C GLU A 63 -11.05 2.44 3.18
N PRO A 64 -10.26 1.58 2.52
CA PRO A 64 -9.83 1.81 1.14
C PRO A 64 -10.98 2.00 0.16
N MET A 65 -12.13 1.38 0.43
CA MET A 65 -13.36 1.48 -0.38
C MET A 65 -14.39 2.44 0.22
N GLY A 66 -13.95 3.40 1.05
CA GLY A 66 -14.83 4.45 1.56
C GLY A 66 -15.46 5.28 0.43
N PRO A 67 -16.60 5.97 0.71
CA PRO A 67 -17.43 6.60 -0.33
C PRO A 67 -16.69 7.66 -1.15
N VAL A 68 -15.71 8.37 -0.59
CA VAL A 68 -14.91 9.38 -1.31
C VAL A 68 -13.65 8.81 -2.00
N ASN A 69 -13.38 7.51 -1.85
CA ASN A 69 -12.18 6.86 -2.40
C ASN A 69 -12.50 5.82 -3.47
N VAL A 70 -13.71 5.27 -3.47
CA VAL A 70 -14.06 4.21 -4.40
C VAL A 70 -14.37 4.76 -5.78
N THR A 71 -13.66 4.25 -6.78
CA THR A 71 -13.93 4.54 -8.20
C THR A 71 -14.74 3.40 -8.80
N LEU A 72 -15.82 3.71 -9.49
CA LEU A 72 -16.58 2.73 -10.26
C LEU A 72 -15.91 2.52 -11.61
N ILE A 73 -15.79 1.25 -12.04
CA ILE A 73 -15.36 0.85 -13.38
C ILE A 73 -16.61 0.27 -14.06
N THR A 74 -17.22 1.03 -14.94
CA THR A 74 -18.56 0.73 -15.47
C THR A 74 -18.56 -0.36 -16.54
N GLN A 75 -17.41 -0.57 -17.19
CA GLN A 75 -17.18 -1.63 -18.20
C GLN A 75 -15.79 -2.24 -17.95
N TYR A 76 -15.65 -2.95 -16.83
CA TYR A 76 -14.41 -3.61 -16.48
C TYR A 76 -14.15 -4.77 -17.45
N THR A 77 -12.97 -4.80 -18.03
CA THR A 77 -12.51 -5.92 -18.87
C THR A 77 -11.10 -6.29 -18.43
N ARG A 78 -10.84 -7.59 -18.26
CA ARG A 78 -9.51 -8.11 -18.02
C ARG A 78 -9.20 -9.25 -18.95
N THR A 79 -8.05 -9.17 -19.64
CA THR A 79 -7.49 -10.22 -20.49
C THR A 79 -6.21 -10.74 -19.85
N ILE A 80 -6.04 -12.05 -19.83
CA ILE A 80 -4.87 -12.75 -19.28
C ILE A 80 -4.35 -13.73 -20.31
N ASN A 81 -3.04 -13.69 -20.56
CA ASN A 81 -2.29 -14.77 -21.20
C ASN A 81 -1.48 -15.47 -20.11
N PHE A 82 -1.74 -16.76 -19.93
CA PHE A 82 -1.06 -17.54 -18.90
C PHE A 82 0.32 -18.02 -19.35
N GLY A 83 0.69 -17.90 -20.63
CA GLY A 83 1.96 -18.34 -21.15
C GLY A 83 2.40 -19.72 -20.67
N PRO A 84 3.69 -20.04 -20.70
CA PRO A 84 4.28 -21.08 -19.87
C PRO A 84 4.26 -20.62 -18.40
N SER A 85 3.34 -21.18 -17.60
CA SER A 85 3.14 -20.72 -16.19
C SER A 85 4.30 -21.04 -15.25
N SER A 86 5.34 -21.71 -15.70
CA SER A 86 6.63 -21.88 -15.02
C SER A 86 7.56 -20.68 -15.23
N ASP A 87 7.29 -19.83 -16.22
CA ASP A 87 8.08 -18.64 -16.52
C ASP A 87 7.30 -17.38 -16.16
N PRO A 88 7.64 -16.68 -15.05
CA PRO A 88 7.00 -15.43 -14.68
C PRO A 88 7.05 -14.36 -15.78
N ALA A 89 8.09 -14.37 -16.61
CA ALA A 89 8.27 -13.39 -17.67
C ALA A 89 7.31 -13.59 -18.86
N ALA A 90 6.73 -14.77 -19.00
CA ALA A 90 5.75 -15.08 -20.04
C ALA A 90 4.30 -14.70 -19.67
N LEU A 91 4.05 -14.37 -18.42
CA LEU A 91 2.71 -14.00 -17.93
C LEU A 91 2.39 -12.56 -18.33
N VAL A 92 1.25 -12.36 -18.97
CA VAL A 92 0.79 -11.04 -19.41
C VAL A 92 -0.68 -10.86 -19.08
N SER A 93 -1.03 -9.71 -18.55
CA SER A 93 -2.43 -9.35 -18.30
C SER A 93 -2.67 -7.87 -18.55
N ARG A 94 -3.85 -7.54 -19.07
CA ARG A 94 -4.34 -6.19 -19.17
C ARG A 94 -5.74 -6.10 -18.61
N ALA A 95 -5.98 -5.12 -17.71
CA ALA A 95 -7.31 -4.76 -17.28
C ALA A 95 -7.58 -3.29 -17.58
N THR A 96 -8.79 -2.98 -18.06
CA THR A 96 -9.20 -1.63 -18.48
C THR A 96 -10.69 -1.44 -18.30
N GLY A 97 -11.12 -0.18 -18.31
CA GLY A 97 -12.52 0.20 -18.35
C GLY A 97 -12.74 1.68 -18.05
N PRO A 98 -13.82 2.28 -18.59
CA PRO A 98 -14.21 3.63 -18.21
C PRO A 98 -14.46 3.74 -16.71
N THR A 99 -14.02 4.84 -16.10
CA THR A 99 -14.19 5.08 -14.67
C THR A 99 -15.13 6.22 -14.39
N GLN A 100 -15.90 6.06 -13.32
CA GLN A 100 -16.66 7.13 -12.71
C GLN A 100 -16.08 7.40 -11.32
N PRO A 101 -15.45 8.57 -11.12
CA PRO A 101 -14.92 8.96 -9.83
C PRO A 101 -16.01 9.10 -8.77
N PRO A 102 -15.68 8.98 -7.48
CA PRO A 102 -16.64 9.23 -6.42
C PRO A 102 -17.06 10.70 -6.36
N ALA A 103 -18.28 10.95 -5.92
CA ALA A 103 -18.69 12.31 -5.54
C ALA A 103 -18.01 12.68 -4.22
N VAL A 104 -17.27 13.80 -4.24
CA VAL A 104 -16.61 14.34 -3.03
C VAL A 104 -17.36 15.59 -2.60
N PRO A 105 -17.81 15.69 -1.33
CA PRO A 105 -18.55 16.85 -0.85
C PRO A 105 -17.76 18.15 -1.06
N GLY A 106 -18.44 19.19 -1.60
CA GLY A 106 -17.82 20.49 -1.84
C GLY A 106 -16.84 20.55 -3.04
N VAL A 107 -16.70 19.45 -3.78
CA VAL A 107 -15.85 19.38 -4.98
C VAL A 107 -16.72 19.22 -6.22
N PRO A 108 -16.47 19.99 -7.30
CA PRO A 108 -17.16 19.78 -8.57
C PRO A 108 -17.02 18.34 -9.07
N PRO A 109 -17.99 17.80 -9.83
CA PRO A 109 -17.90 16.47 -10.41
C PRO A 109 -16.60 16.31 -11.19
N GLN A 110 -15.87 15.23 -10.89
CA GLN A 110 -14.63 14.92 -11.56
C GLN A 110 -14.92 14.30 -12.94
N PRO A 111 -14.11 14.58 -13.97
CA PRO A 111 -14.31 13.97 -15.29
C PRO A 111 -14.11 12.45 -15.20
N ALA A 112 -14.84 11.73 -16.03
CA ALA A 112 -14.62 10.31 -16.25
C ALA A 112 -13.19 10.08 -16.76
N GLY A 113 -12.59 8.99 -16.30
CA GLY A 113 -11.26 8.56 -16.69
C GLY A 113 -11.27 7.14 -17.24
N VAL A 114 -10.09 6.54 -17.32
CA VAL A 114 -9.92 5.15 -17.74
C VAL A 114 -9.07 4.42 -16.69
N PHE A 115 -9.60 3.32 -16.17
CA PHE A 115 -8.82 2.36 -15.41
C PHE A 115 -7.91 1.59 -16.38
N ASN A 116 -6.62 1.54 -16.08
CA ASN A 116 -5.65 0.75 -16.83
C ASN A 116 -4.70 0.05 -15.87
N GLN A 117 -4.59 -1.26 -16.02
CA GLN A 117 -3.58 -2.08 -15.34
C GLN A 117 -2.94 -3.01 -16.36
N ASN A 118 -1.67 -2.79 -16.64
CA ASN A 118 -0.91 -3.61 -17.56
C ASN A 118 0.13 -4.41 -16.78
N ILE A 119 0.17 -5.71 -17.01
CA ILE A 119 1.14 -6.64 -16.44
C ILE A 119 1.86 -7.28 -17.61
N THR A 120 3.15 -7.03 -17.72
CA THR A 120 4.01 -7.58 -18.78
C THR A 120 5.14 -8.38 -18.18
N GLY A 121 5.63 -9.38 -18.91
CA GLY A 121 6.70 -10.24 -18.45
C GLY A 121 7.98 -9.51 -18.03
N ALA A 122 8.34 -8.43 -18.74
CA ALA A 122 9.50 -7.62 -18.37
C ALA A 122 9.36 -6.96 -17.00
N GLN A 123 8.14 -6.55 -16.63
CA GLN A 123 7.86 -5.96 -15.31
C GLN A 123 7.74 -7.03 -14.22
N ALA A 124 7.39 -8.26 -14.56
CA ALA A 124 7.23 -9.36 -13.64
C ALA A 124 8.51 -9.68 -12.84
N ALA A 125 9.67 -9.39 -13.38
CA ALA A 125 10.95 -9.57 -12.70
C ALA A 125 11.30 -8.42 -11.74
N ALA A 126 10.67 -7.25 -11.88
CA ALA A 126 10.97 -6.05 -11.13
C ALA A 126 10.01 -5.82 -9.94
N SER A 127 8.81 -6.43 -9.96
CA SER A 127 7.78 -6.22 -8.95
C SER A 127 6.94 -7.48 -8.75
N TRP A 128 6.74 -7.86 -7.50
CA TRP A 128 5.88 -8.97 -7.11
C TRP A 128 4.46 -8.89 -7.73
N VAL A 129 3.95 -7.67 -7.90
CA VAL A 129 2.59 -7.40 -8.40
C VAL A 129 2.37 -8.06 -9.74
N GLN A 130 3.38 -8.13 -10.57
CA GLN A 130 3.26 -8.53 -11.96
C GLN A 130 2.84 -10.02 -12.09
N ALA A 131 3.72 -10.94 -11.78
CA ALA A 131 3.45 -12.37 -11.92
C ALA A 131 2.43 -12.89 -10.87
N LEU A 132 2.56 -12.47 -9.61
CA LEU A 132 1.67 -12.91 -8.54
C LEU A 132 0.22 -12.47 -8.78
N ASN A 133 0.01 -11.31 -9.39
CA ASN A 133 -1.32 -10.84 -9.73
C ASN A 133 -2.06 -11.78 -10.72
N ILE A 134 -1.33 -12.50 -11.57
CA ILE A 134 -1.91 -13.51 -12.47
C ILE A 134 -2.08 -14.84 -11.73
N TRP A 135 -1.09 -15.28 -10.97
CA TRP A 135 -1.19 -16.51 -10.18
C TRP A 135 -2.20 -16.43 -9.03
N THR A 136 -2.58 -15.24 -8.60
CA THR A 136 -3.69 -15.10 -7.66
C THR A 136 -5.07 -15.20 -8.31
N THR A 137 -5.19 -15.26 -9.65
CA THR A 137 -6.47 -15.61 -10.30
C THR A 137 -6.77 -17.12 -10.19
N PRO A 138 -8.03 -17.57 -10.18
CA PRO A 138 -8.33 -18.98 -9.91
C PRO A 138 -7.71 -19.92 -10.96
N TRP A 139 -7.70 -19.53 -12.22
CA TRP A 139 -7.09 -20.29 -13.32
C TRP A 139 -5.57 -20.20 -13.30
N GLY A 140 -5.03 -19.01 -13.09
CA GLY A 140 -3.59 -18.77 -12.96
C GLY A 140 -2.98 -19.53 -11.78
N PHE A 141 -3.71 -19.61 -10.66
CA PHE A 141 -3.34 -20.40 -9.50
C PHE A 141 -3.14 -21.88 -9.85
N LEU A 142 -4.13 -22.51 -10.50
CA LEU A 142 -4.06 -23.92 -10.86
C LEU A 142 -2.92 -24.19 -11.85
N LYS A 143 -2.69 -23.29 -12.82
CA LYS A 143 -1.58 -23.40 -13.76
C LYS A 143 -0.22 -23.20 -13.05
N GLY A 144 -0.12 -22.24 -12.16
CA GLY A 144 1.08 -22.02 -11.35
C GLY A 144 1.38 -23.21 -10.45
N ALA A 145 0.36 -23.77 -9.80
CA ALA A 145 0.50 -24.96 -8.95
C ALA A 145 0.91 -26.22 -9.75
N ALA A 146 0.38 -26.39 -10.96
CA ALA A 146 0.78 -27.49 -11.84
C ALA A 146 2.22 -27.35 -12.36
N ALA A 147 2.70 -26.12 -12.57
CA ALA A 147 4.02 -25.84 -13.11
C ALA A 147 5.13 -25.79 -12.05
N ASN A 148 4.78 -25.70 -10.76
CA ASN A 148 5.73 -25.60 -9.65
C ASN A 148 5.47 -26.74 -8.65
N ALA A 149 6.47 -27.12 -7.87
CA ALA A 149 6.37 -28.20 -6.89
C ALA A 149 5.37 -27.83 -5.76
N ALA A 150 4.08 -28.03 -6.04
CA ALA A 150 3.01 -27.69 -5.09
C ALA A 150 2.86 -28.75 -4.00
N THR A 151 2.44 -28.29 -2.83
CA THR A 151 2.01 -29.13 -1.70
C THR A 151 0.50 -29.05 -1.51
N VAL A 152 -0.10 -30.07 -0.91
CA VAL A 152 -1.52 -30.08 -0.55
C VAL A 152 -1.72 -30.54 0.89
N ARG A 153 -2.66 -29.91 1.57
CA ARG A 153 -3.15 -30.31 2.89
C ARG A 153 -4.65 -30.08 2.99
N ARG A 154 -5.31 -30.74 3.93
CA ARG A 154 -6.73 -30.50 4.21
C ARG A 154 -6.89 -29.58 5.44
N GLN A 155 -7.80 -28.64 5.36
CA GLN A 155 -8.13 -27.72 6.45
C GLN A 155 -9.60 -27.32 6.38
N GLY A 156 -10.40 -27.62 7.42
CA GLY A 156 -11.81 -27.20 7.50
C GLY A 156 -12.67 -27.61 6.29
N GLY A 157 -12.45 -28.81 5.75
CA GLY A 157 -13.16 -29.31 4.56
C GLY A 157 -12.59 -28.84 3.22
N LEU A 158 -11.65 -27.88 3.23
CA LEU A 158 -10.99 -27.38 2.02
C LEU A 158 -9.70 -28.13 1.74
N GLN A 159 -9.35 -28.26 0.46
CA GLN A 159 -7.99 -28.58 0.03
C GLN A 159 -7.21 -27.28 -0.05
N VAL A 160 -6.10 -27.19 0.68
CA VAL A 160 -5.20 -26.05 0.69
C VAL A 160 -3.96 -26.44 -0.10
N ILE A 161 -3.79 -25.84 -1.27
CA ILE A 161 -2.69 -26.09 -2.19
C ILE A 161 -1.76 -24.89 -2.14
N ALA A 162 -0.45 -25.10 -2.02
CA ALA A 162 0.52 -24.02 -1.98
C ALA A 162 1.72 -24.33 -2.88
N PHE A 163 2.24 -23.31 -3.55
CA PHE A 163 3.48 -23.39 -4.33
C PHE A 163 4.31 -22.12 -4.18
N SER A 164 5.62 -22.25 -4.41
CA SER A 164 6.57 -21.14 -4.35
C SER A 164 7.38 -21.11 -5.65
N PRO A 165 7.19 -20.08 -6.51
CA PRO A 165 7.96 -19.96 -7.74
C PRO A 165 9.46 -19.75 -7.43
N PRO A 166 10.37 -20.64 -7.85
CA PRO A 166 11.76 -20.60 -7.39
C PRO A 166 12.53 -19.36 -7.86
N ASN A 167 12.15 -18.83 -9.02
CA ASN A 167 12.84 -17.72 -9.68
C ASN A 167 12.27 -16.34 -9.31
N LEU A 168 11.24 -16.28 -8.44
CA LEU A 168 10.67 -15.02 -7.99
C LEU A 168 11.05 -14.77 -6.53
N LYS A 169 11.94 -13.81 -6.30
CA LYS A 169 12.46 -13.47 -4.99
C LYS A 169 12.03 -12.08 -4.55
N SER A 170 11.74 -11.96 -3.27
CA SER A 170 11.50 -10.68 -2.60
C SER A 170 12.81 -9.88 -2.43
N PRO A 171 12.73 -8.59 -2.06
CA PRO A 171 13.92 -7.77 -1.77
C PRO A 171 14.84 -8.35 -0.70
N SER A 172 14.32 -9.14 0.25
CA SER A 172 15.13 -9.86 1.26
C SER A 172 15.71 -11.18 0.77
N GLY A 173 15.44 -11.60 -0.48
CA GLY A 173 15.85 -12.88 -1.06
C GLY A 173 14.92 -14.06 -0.73
N GLN A 174 13.84 -13.84 0.01
CA GLN A 174 12.85 -14.88 0.30
C GLN A 174 12.00 -15.21 -0.94
N THR A 175 11.49 -16.44 -1.00
CA THR A 175 10.58 -16.87 -2.06
C THR A 175 9.15 -16.48 -1.68
N TYR A 176 8.39 -15.93 -2.62
CA TYR A 176 6.96 -15.74 -2.43
C TYR A 176 6.22 -17.08 -2.45
N THR A 177 5.14 -17.19 -1.70
CA THR A 177 4.27 -18.36 -1.68
C THR A 177 2.88 -17.95 -2.09
N VAL A 178 2.28 -18.72 -3.01
CA VAL A 178 0.87 -18.57 -3.41
C VAL A 178 0.10 -19.75 -2.84
N THR A 179 -0.97 -19.46 -2.08
CA THR A 179 -1.81 -20.46 -1.43
C THR A 179 -3.24 -20.35 -1.93
N GLY A 180 -3.80 -21.41 -2.41
CA GLY A 180 -5.19 -21.48 -2.88
C GLY A 180 -6.02 -22.47 -2.08
N TYR A 181 -7.30 -22.17 -1.96
CA TYR A 181 -8.30 -22.92 -1.20
C TYR A 181 -9.34 -23.47 -2.17
N VAL A 182 -9.45 -24.78 -2.24
CA VAL A 182 -10.32 -25.49 -3.16
C VAL A 182 -11.40 -26.22 -2.35
N ASN A 183 -12.68 -26.01 -2.71
CA ASN A 183 -13.82 -26.62 -2.01
C ASN A 183 -14.11 -28.06 -2.49
N ASP A 184 -15.14 -28.67 -1.94
CA ASP A 184 -15.61 -30.04 -2.25
C ASP A 184 -16.11 -30.23 -3.70
N ARG A 185 -16.45 -29.12 -4.38
CA ARG A 185 -16.79 -29.11 -5.82
C ARG A 185 -15.55 -28.90 -6.70
N ASN A 186 -14.36 -28.95 -6.15
CA ASN A 186 -13.09 -28.66 -6.83
C ASN A 186 -13.01 -27.24 -7.44
N LEU A 187 -13.71 -26.24 -6.85
CA LEU A 187 -13.64 -24.85 -7.26
C LEU A 187 -12.71 -24.09 -6.33
N VAL A 188 -11.84 -23.23 -6.89
CA VAL A 188 -10.97 -22.34 -6.13
C VAL A 188 -11.82 -21.23 -5.50
N THR A 189 -11.89 -21.16 -4.19
CA THR A 189 -12.72 -20.17 -3.47
C THR A 189 -11.93 -18.98 -2.96
N ARG A 190 -10.64 -19.15 -2.72
CA ARG A 190 -9.73 -18.10 -2.30
C ARG A 190 -8.32 -18.40 -2.79
N VAL A 191 -7.58 -17.36 -3.13
CA VAL A 191 -6.12 -17.42 -3.33
C VAL A 191 -5.50 -16.27 -2.57
N GLU A 192 -4.38 -16.54 -1.91
CA GLU A 192 -3.67 -15.54 -1.12
C GLU A 192 -2.16 -15.63 -1.35
N THR A 193 -1.47 -14.51 -1.15
CA THR A 193 -0.02 -14.41 -1.13
C THR A 193 0.40 -13.30 -0.19
N GLN A 194 1.62 -13.37 0.34
CA GLN A 194 2.24 -12.25 1.04
C GLN A 194 3.23 -11.57 0.12
N VAL A 195 3.29 -10.23 0.22
CA VAL A 195 4.16 -9.41 -0.61
C VAL A 195 4.85 -8.36 0.21
N ASP A 196 6.01 -7.92 -0.23
CA ASP A 196 6.75 -6.85 0.42
C ASP A 196 6.05 -5.49 0.30
N ASN A 197 5.96 -4.76 1.40
CA ASN A 197 5.36 -3.43 1.44
C ASN A 197 6.11 -2.55 2.45
N ALA A 198 6.45 -1.33 2.05
CA ALA A 198 7.26 -0.42 2.87
C ALA A 198 6.61 -0.08 4.23
N VAL A 199 5.29 0.06 4.28
CA VAL A 199 4.55 0.37 5.52
C VAL A 199 4.19 -0.89 6.28
N VAL A 200 3.58 -1.88 5.60
CA VAL A 200 3.00 -3.06 6.24
C VAL A 200 4.05 -4.14 6.56
N GLY A 201 5.12 -4.22 5.77
CA GLY A 201 6.05 -5.35 5.80
C GLY A 201 5.57 -6.49 4.90
N ASP A 202 5.20 -7.62 5.47
CA ASP A 202 4.66 -8.77 4.74
C ASP A 202 3.14 -8.57 4.56
N LEU A 203 2.78 -7.86 3.50
CA LEU A 203 1.40 -7.52 3.20
C LEU A 203 0.64 -8.76 2.68
N LEU A 204 -0.36 -9.21 3.42
CA LEU A 204 -1.28 -10.24 2.96
C LEU A 204 -2.22 -9.66 1.89
N VAL A 205 -2.20 -10.27 0.71
CA VAL A 205 -3.12 -10.02 -0.41
C VAL A 205 -3.97 -11.25 -0.63
N GLU A 206 -5.29 -11.10 -0.56
CA GLU A 206 -6.27 -12.17 -0.68
C GLU A 206 -7.23 -11.86 -1.82
N PHE A 207 -7.58 -12.88 -2.59
CA PHE A 207 -8.66 -12.83 -3.57
C PHE A 207 -9.71 -13.89 -3.22
N GLU A 208 -10.94 -13.47 -3.07
CA GLU A 208 -12.10 -14.34 -2.84
C GLU A 208 -12.91 -14.46 -4.12
N TYR A 209 -13.32 -15.69 -4.43
CA TYR A 209 -14.04 -16.06 -5.65
C TYR A 209 -15.36 -16.73 -5.30
N ALA A 210 -16.46 -16.14 -5.77
CA ALA A 210 -17.81 -16.63 -5.46
C ALA A 210 -18.72 -16.64 -6.68
N ASN A 211 -19.86 -17.34 -6.51
CA ASN A 211 -20.96 -17.37 -7.48
C ASN A 211 -20.51 -17.87 -8.86
N TYR A 212 -19.77 -18.98 -8.89
CA TYR A 212 -19.26 -19.57 -10.12
C TYR A 212 -20.36 -19.90 -11.12
N GLN A 213 -20.14 -19.54 -12.37
CA GLN A 213 -20.99 -19.82 -13.52
C GLN A 213 -20.17 -20.47 -14.63
N SER A 214 -20.75 -21.41 -15.36
CA SER A 214 -20.10 -21.98 -16.53
C SER A 214 -20.26 -21.02 -17.71
N MET A 215 -19.14 -20.54 -18.24
CA MET A 215 -19.09 -19.66 -19.40
C MET A 215 -18.16 -20.28 -20.45
N ASN A 216 -18.72 -20.73 -21.57
CA ASN A 216 -17.96 -21.35 -22.66
C ASN A 216 -17.03 -22.51 -22.20
N GLY A 217 -17.54 -23.36 -21.30
CA GLY A 217 -16.79 -24.53 -20.79
C GLY A 217 -15.82 -24.26 -19.64
N VAL A 218 -15.67 -23.01 -19.22
CA VAL A 218 -14.82 -22.61 -18.08
C VAL A 218 -15.70 -22.13 -16.92
N GLN A 219 -15.35 -22.53 -15.69
CA GLN A 219 -15.96 -22.00 -14.48
C GLN A 219 -15.40 -20.61 -14.19
N VAL A 220 -16.27 -19.60 -14.20
CA VAL A 220 -15.92 -18.19 -14.00
C VAL A 220 -16.60 -17.67 -12.73
N PRO A 221 -15.87 -17.09 -11.76
CA PRO A 221 -16.50 -16.48 -10.60
C PRO A 221 -17.26 -15.22 -11.03
N ALA A 222 -18.57 -15.18 -10.74
CA ALA A 222 -19.37 -13.98 -10.99
C ALA A 222 -19.05 -12.85 -10.00
N ARG A 223 -18.36 -13.15 -8.89
CA ARG A 223 -17.85 -12.12 -7.96
C ARG A 223 -16.39 -12.39 -7.62
N ILE A 224 -15.58 -11.32 -7.67
CA ILE A 224 -14.16 -11.31 -7.30
C ILE A 224 -13.96 -10.18 -6.30
N VAL A 225 -13.47 -10.51 -5.09
CA VAL A 225 -13.13 -9.51 -4.07
C VAL A 225 -11.65 -9.62 -3.76
N GLN A 226 -10.91 -8.51 -3.87
CA GLN A 226 -9.54 -8.42 -3.39
C GLN A 226 -9.51 -7.73 -2.02
N LYS A 227 -8.69 -8.26 -1.12
CA LYS A 227 -8.37 -7.65 0.17
C LYS A 227 -6.87 -7.46 0.30
N GLN A 228 -6.48 -6.39 0.96
CA GLN A 228 -5.08 -6.12 1.35
C GLN A 228 -5.06 -5.82 2.85
N ALA A 229 -4.22 -6.51 3.60
CA ALA A 229 -4.19 -6.45 5.07
C ALA A 229 -5.58 -6.64 5.71
N GLY A 230 -6.43 -7.52 5.11
CA GLY A 230 -7.80 -7.80 5.55
C GLY A 230 -8.85 -6.75 5.12
N MET A 231 -8.47 -5.67 4.47
CA MET A 231 -9.37 -4.59 4.02
C MET A 231 -9.71 -4.79 2.54
N ALA A 232 -11.00 -4.72 2.18
CA ALA A 232 -11.43 -4.79 0.78
C ALA A 232 -10.86 -3.60 -0.01
N THR A 233 -10.29 -3.90 -1.19
CA THR A 233 -9.67 -2.91 -2.08
C THR A 233 -10.21 -2.96 -3.50
N PHE A 234 -10.83 -4.07 -3.87
CA PHE A 234 -11.44 -4.25 -5.19
C PHE A 234 -12.63 -5.21 -5.08
N ASP A 235 -13.72 -4.94 -5.80
CA ASP A 235 -14.91 -5.79 -5.86
C ASP A 235 -15.49 -5.74 -7.27
N ALA A 236 -15.45 -6.88 -7.97
CA ALA A 236 -15.94 -6.98 -9.35
C ALA A 236 -17.11 -7.95 -9.46
N ALA A 237 -18.08 -7.55 -10.28
CA ALA A 237 -19.17 -8.40 -10.75
C ALA A 237 -18.91 -8.76 -12.21
N ILE A 238 -18.67 -10.06 -12.49
CA ILE A 238 -18.33 -10.57 -13.82
C ILE A 238 -19.58 -11.16 -14.46
N THR A 239 -19.84 -10.75 -15.69
CA THR A 239 -21.05 -11.13 -16.43
C THR A 239 -20.76 -11.87 -17.73
N ALA A 240 -19.52 -11.82 -18.24
CA ALA A 240 -19.13 -12.50 -19.46
C ALA A 240 -17.67 -12.95 -19.42
N ALA A 241 -17.36 -14.06 -20.10
CA ALA A 241 -15.99 -14.50 -20.31
C ALA A 241 -15.84 -15.24 -21.63
N THR A 242 -14.69 -15.06 -22.27
CA THR A 242 -14.26 -15.74 -23.51
C THR A 242 -12.92 -16.42 -23.25
N PRO A 243 -12.91 -17.76 -23.09
CA PRO A 243 -11.69 -18.55 -23.06
C PRO A 243 -11.00 -18.49 -24.43
N ASN A 244 -9.68 -18.43 -24.44
CA ASN A 244 -8.84 -18.46 -25.65
C ASN A 244 -9.31 -17.52 -26.78
N PRO A 245 -9.48 -16.21 -26.50
CA PRO A 245 -9.99 -15.27 -27.50
C PRO A 245 -9.08 -15.23 -28.73
N PRO A 246 -9.63 -15.23 -29.97
CA PRO A 246 -8.81 -15.28 -31.19
C PRO A 246 -8.00 -14.00 -31.45
N ASN A 247 -8.42 -12.86 -30.88
CA ASN A 247 -7.77 -11.57 -31.00
C ASN A 247 -6.93 -11.20 -29.76
N LEU A 248 -6.29 -12.18 -29.12
CA LEU A 248 -5.55 -12.01 -27.87
C LEU A 248 -4.51 -10.88 -27.92
N ALA A 249 -3.76 -10.77 -29.04
CA ALA A 249 -2.73 -9.74 -29.20
C ALA A 249 -3.31 -8.32 -29.17
N GLU A 250 -4.47 -8.11 -29.79
CA GLU A 250 -5.18 -6.83 -29.76
C GLU A 250 -5.67 -6.49 -28.34
N LEU A 251 -6.26 -7.47 -27.66
CA LEU A 251 -6.79 -7.30 -26.29
C LEU A 251 -5.68 -6.99 -25.27
N LEU A 252 -4.48 -7.45 -25.49
CA LEU A 252 -3.31 -7.20 -24.63
C LEU A 252 -2.48 -5.99 -25.09
N ALA A 253 -2.75 -5.42 -26.27
CA ALA A 253 -2.02 -4.25 -26.76
C ALA A 253 -2.14 -3.08 -25.77
N PRO A 254 -1.05 -2.40 -25.41
CA PRO A 254 -1.14 -1.20 -24.57
C PRO A 254 -1.98 -0.13 -25.28
N PRO A 255 -2.74 0.68 -24.53
CA PRO A 255 -3.45 1.78 -25.15
C PRO A 255 -2.45 2.71 -25.86
N PRO A 256 -2.85 3.34 -26.99
CA PRO A 256 -2.02 4.37 -27.57
C PRO A 256 -1.70 5.42 -26.52
N PRO A 257 -0.49 6.02 -26.53
CA PRO A 257 -0.15 7.08 -25.59
C PRO A 257 -1.23 8.16 -25.69
N ALA A 258 -1.84 8.51 -24.54
CA ALA A 258 -2.74 9.65 -24.51
C ALA A 258 -1.97 10.86 -25.06
N ALA A 259 -2.53 11.55 -26.05
CA ALA A 259 -1.96 12.80 -26.52
C ALA A 259 -1.84 13.73 -25.31
N ALA A 260 -0.60 13.98 -24.86
CA ALA A 260 -0.36 14.88 -23.75
C ALA A 260 -0.94 16.25 -24.12
N PRO A 261 -1.78 16.86 -23.30
CA PRO A 261 -2.15 18.25 -23.50
C PRO A 261 -0.85 19.07 -23.53
N ALA A 262 -0.62 19.85 -24.55
CA ALA A 262 0.56 20.68 -24.66
C ALA A 262 0.67 21.54 -23.40
N GLY A 263 1.72 21.33 -22.57
CA GLY A 263 2.00 22.08 -21.36
C GLY A 263 1.58 21.46 -20.02
N ALA A 264 0.97 20.29 -19.99
CA ALA A 264 0.70 19.59 -18.72
C ALA A 264 1.94 18.79 -18.30
N ALA A 265 2.46 19.10 -17.12
CA ALA A 265 3.34 18.17 -16.41
C ALA A 265 2.61 16.83 -16.24
N PRO A 266 3.29 15.68 -16.37
CA PRO A 266 2.64 14.37 -16.17
C PRO A 266 1.95 14.38 -14.80
N PRO A 267 0.68 13.93 -14.70
CA PRO A 267 0.02 13.83 -13.42
C PRO A 267 0.88 12.91 -12.55
N ALA A 268 1.26 13.39 -11.38
CA ALA A 268 1.84 12.55 -10.34
C ALA A 268 0.88 11.36 -10.16
N GLY A 269 1.34 10.17 -10.53
CA GLY A 269 0.50 9.00 -10.71
C GLY A 269 -0.32 8.71 -9.46
N ARG A 270 -1.63 8.92 -9.54
CA ARG A 270 -2.56 8.41 -8.55
C ARG A 270 -2.62 6.90 -8.73
N GLY A 271 -1.95 6.19 -7.81
CA GLY A 271 -2.32 4.87 -7.33
C GLY A 271 -2.53 3.77 -8.36
N ALA A 272 -1.47 3.26 -8.94
CA ALA A 272 -1.25 1.82 -8.83
C ALA A 272 -0.64 1.59 -7.46
N GLY A 273 -1.01 0.52 -6.74
CA GLY A 273 -0.35 0.14 -5.48
C GLY A 273 1.17 0.18 -5.58
N PRO A 274 1.96 -0.11 -4.55
CA PRO A 274 3.35 0.30 -4.35
C PRO A 274 4.32 -0.19 -5.43
N ALA A 275 4.08 0.21 -6.66
CA ALA A 275 4.96 0.03 -7.80
C ALA A 275 5.77 1.32 -7.95
N GLY A 276 6.98 1.30 -7.39
CA GLY A 276 8.04 2.19 -7.84
C GLY A 276 7.82 3.68 -7.52
N ALA A 277 7.97 4.07 -6.26
CA ALA A 277 8.45 5.44 -6.02
C ALA A 277 9.72 5.65 -6.89
N PRO A 278 9.88 6.84 -7.52
CA PRO A 278 11.11 7.15 -8.27
C PRO A 278 12.32 6.77 -7.42
N PRO A 279 13.39 6.22 -8.02
CA PRO A 279 14.60 5.92 -7.28
C PRO A 279 15.03 7.17 -6.52
N ALA A 280 15.44 6.99 -5.26
CA ALA A 280 15.99 8.08 -4.47
C ALA A 280 17.14 8.73 -5.26
N PRO A 281 17.26 10.07 -5.26
CA PRO A 281 18.40 10.74 -5.88
C PRO A 281 19.70 10.10 -5.39
N ALA A 282 20.64 9.86 -6.27
CA ALA A 282 21.95 9.36 -5.91
C ALA A 282 22.67 10.40 -5.04
N GLY A 283 22.91 10.08 -3.77
CA GLY A 283 23.61 10.95 -2.81
C GLY A 283 22.76 11.35 -1.59
N PRO A 284 23.41 11.98 -0.59
CA PRO A 284 22.72 12.48 0.58
C PRO A 284 21.74 13.60 0.20
N PRO A 285 20.58 13.71 0.87
CA PRO A 285 19.64 14.77 0.59
C PRO A 285 20.26 16.13 0.95
N PRO A 286 19.95 17.21 0.19
CA PRO A 286 20.41 18.55 0.53
C PRO A 286 19.81 18.99 1.86
N VAL A 287 20.62 19.67 2.68
CA VAL A 287 20.21 20.20 3.98
C VAL A 287 20.35 21.71 3.96
N GLU A 288 19.25 22.41 4.25
CA GLU A 288 19.15 23.86 4.31
C GLU A 288 18.81 24.28 5.75
N ARG A 289 19.56 25.26 6.31
CA ARG A 289 19.25 25.83 7.63
C ARG A 289 18.14 26.86 7.50
N LEU A 290 17.01 26.64 8.17
CA LEU A 290 15.88 27.58 8.18
C LEU A 290 15.92 28.57 9.36
N GLY A 291 16.54 28.15 10.46
CA GLY A 291 16.63 28.92 11.68
C GLY A 291 17.58 28.27 12.67
N GLU A 292 17.62 28.79 13.90
CA GLU A 292 18.44 28.21 14.96
C GLU A 292 17.91 26.81 15.32
N GLY A 293 18.73 25.78 15.08
CA GLY A 293 18.36 24.37 15.34
C GLY A 293 17.24 23.82 14.45
N VAL A 294 16.92 24.48 13.32
CA VAL A 294 15.89 24.02 12.37
C VAL A 294 16.48 23.88 10.98
N PHE A 295 16.31 22.69 10.40
CA PHE A 295 16.87 22.31 9.11
C PHE A 295 15.81 21.68 8.21
N LYS A 296 15.72 22.10 6.95
CA LYS A 296 14.97 21.45 5.87
C LYS A 296 15.87 20.40 5.23
N ILE A 297 15.38 19.18 5.12
CA ILE A 297 16.02 18.08 4.42
C ILE A 297 15.28 17.90 3.10
N GLY A 298 15.86 18.38 2.01
CA GLY A 298 15.25 18.48 0.69
C GLY A 298 15.24 17.16 -0.09
N GLY A 299 14.87 17.24 -1.36
CA GLY A 299 14.67 16.15 -2.29
C GLY A 299 13.22 16.10 -2.78
N ASN A 300 12.77 14.96 -3.31
CA ASN A 300 11.39 14.81 -3.80
C ASN A 300 10.33 15.02 -2.71
N TYR A 301 10.73 14.87 -1.45
CA TYR A 301 9.94 15.15 -0.25
C TYR A 301 10.76 16.06 0.67
N ALA A 302 10.16 17.12 1.18
CA ALA A 302 10.78 17.98 2.16
C ALA A 302 10.46 17.49 3.58
N SER A 303 11.49 17.14 4.34
CA SER A 303 11.42 16.81 5.77
C SER A 303 12.01 17.94 6.60
N LEU A 304 11.72 17.99 7.91
CA LEU A 304 12.42 18.90 8.84
C LEU A 304 13.18 18.11 9.90
N ALA A 305 14.32 18.63 10.33
CA ALA A 305 15.01 18.22 11.55
C ALA A 305 15.05 19.41 12.52
N ILE A 306 14.59 19.19 13.75
CA ILE A 306 14.40 20.23 14.75
C ILE A 306 15.12 19.85 16.03
N ASP A 307 16.02 20.72 16.47
CA ASP A 307 16.74 20.59 17.76
C ASP A 307 15.81 20.95 18.93
N MET A 308 15.47 19.95 19.74
CA MET A 308 14.65 20.10 20.93
C MET A 308 15.47 20.19 22.22
N GLY A 309 16.78 20.46 22.13
CA GLY A 309 17.71 20.56 23.25
C GLY A 309 18.36 19.22 23.61
N ASP A 310 17.62 18.28 24.09
CA ASP A 310 18.09 16.94 24.49
C ASP A 310 17.86 15.86 23.42
N HIS A 311 17.09 16.17 22.37
CA HIS A 311 16.76 15.23 21.30
C HIS A 311 16.44 15.95 19.99
N ILE A 312 16.30 15.19 18.91
CA ILE A 312 15.84 15.63 17.60
C ILE A 312 14.38 15.22 17.42
N LEU A 313 13.54 16.15 16.93
CA LEU A 313 12.24 15.89 16.37
C LEU A 313 12.37 16.00 14.84
N VAL A 314 11.98 14.95 14.12
CA VAL A 314 11.93 14.92 12.65
C VAL A 314 10.49 15.08 12.21
N VAL A 315 10.25 15.86 11.15
CA VAL A 315 8.94 15.93 10.49
C VAL A 315 9.06 15.24 9.15
N GLU A 316 8.24 14.22 8.94
CA GLU A 316 8.13 13.41 7.73
C GLU A 316 9.36 12.53 7.41
N SER A 317 9.09 11.25 7.17
CA SER A 317 10.12 10.25 6.84
C SER A 317 10.19 9.91 5.34
N GLY A 318 9.16 10.26 4.58
CA GLY A 318 9.08 10.07 3.13
C GLY A 318 8.59 8.68 2.69
N GLN A 319 8.78 8.40 1.40
CA GLN A 319 8.03 7.37 0.67
C GLN A 319 8.55 5.93 0.79
N ASN A 320 9.76 5.71 1.29
CA ASN A 320 10.36 4.37 1.42
C ASN A 320 11.50 4.34 2.45
N ASP A 321 11.98 3.13 2.76
CA ASP A 321 13.04 2.90 3.74
C ASP A 321 14.35 3.63 3.40
N ALA A 322 14.75 3.66 2.13
CA ALA A 322 15.96 4.34 1.71
C ALA A 322 15.88 5.85 1.98
N ARG A 323 14.73 6.50 1.67
CA ARG A 323 14.50 7.91 1.98
C ARG A 323 14.44 8.13 3.48
N GLY A 324 13.73 7.29 4.23
CA GLY A 324 13.66 7.40 5.68
C GLY A 324 15.03 7.32 6.34
N THR A 325 15.85 6.35 5.95
CA THR A 325 17.23 6.20 6.42
C THR A 325 18.08 7.43 6.11
N ALA A 326 17.97 7.96 4.89
CA ALA A 326 18.70 9.16 4.48
C ALA A 326 18.27 10.40 5.28
N VAL A 327 16.97 10.56 5.57
CA VAL A 327 16.45 11.66 6.41
C VAL A 327 16.96 11.53 7.84
N MET A 328 16.92 10.34 8.45
CA MET A 328 17.43 10.14 9.81
C MET A 328 18.94 10.42 9.89
N ALA A 329 19.71 9.98 8.90
CA ALA A 329 21.15 10.26 8.83
C ALA A 329 21.45 11.77 8.70
N ALA A 330 20.74 12.46 7.78
CA ALA A 330 20.90 13.90 7.59
C ALA A 330 20.51 14.70 8.84
N ALA A 331 19.45 14.31 9.53
CA ALA A 331 19.04 14.95 10.78
C ALA A 331 20.10 14.82 11.87
N LYS A 332 20.69 13.63 12.05
CA LYS A 332 21.79 13.38 13.01
C LYS A 332 23.08 14.11 12.63
N GLN A 333 23.33 14.30 11.33
CA GLN A 333 24.49 15.08 10.87
C GLN A 333 24.31 16.58 11.11
N ALA A 334 23.10 17.10 10.87
CA ALA A 334 22.78 18.51 11.08
C ALA A 334 22.72 18.89 12.57
N ILE A 335 22.30 17.94 13.43
CA ILE A 335 22.14 18.13 14.88
C ILE A 335 22.91 17.01 15.59
N ALA A 336 24.24 17.21 15.65
CA ALA A 336 25.14 16.18 16.16
C ALA A 336 24.94 15.88 17.67
N GLY A 337 25.19 14.64 18.07
CA GLY A 337 25.25 14.22 19.47
C GLY A 337 23.88 14.01 20.15
N LYS A 338 22.76 14.08 19.41
CA LYS A 338 21.42 13.91 19.97
C LYS A 338 20.67 12.75 19.31
N PRO A 339 19.88 11.97 20.08
CA PRO A 339 19.05 10.92 19.50
C PRO A 339 17.81 11.50 18.80
N ILE A 340 17.34 10.84 17.78
CA ILE A 340 16.00 11.11 17.20
C ILE A 340 14.98 10.45 18.13
N ARG A 341 14.20 11.27 18.84
CA ARG A 341 13.18 10.76 19.79
C ARG A 341 11.80 10.69 19.16
N PHE A 342 11.46 11.64 18.31
CA PHE A 342 10.15 11.74 17.67
C PHE A 342 10.27 11.92 16.17
N VAL A 343 9.36 11.23 15.44
CA VAL A 343 9.12 11.46 14.02
C VAL A 343 7.64 11.76 13.83
N VAL A 344 7.31 12.92 13.32
CA VAL A 344 5.94 13.29 12.96
C VAL A 344 5.61 12.69 11.61
N ASN A 345 4.58 11.85 11.54
CA ASN A 345 3.94 11.43 10.31
C ASN A 345 2.75 12.36 10.06
N SER A 346 2.79 13.11 8.99
CA SER A 346 1.72 14.05 8.64
C SER A 346 0.39 13.36 8.45
N HIS A 347 0.39 12.26 7.70
CA HIS A 347 -0.75 11.39 7.48
C HIS A 347 -0.28 10.02 6.95
N PRO A 348 -1.13 8.99 6.97
CA PRO A 348 -0.69 7.61 6.76
C PRO A 348 -0.63 7.17 5.29
N HIS A 349 -0.72 8.07 4.31
CA HIS A 349 -0.53 7.69 2.91
C HIS A 349 0.86 7.09 2.72
N PHE A 350 0.97 6.07 1.87
CA PHE A 350 2.17 5.24 1.83
C PHE A 350 3.41 5.97 1.31
N ASP A 351 3.23 7.03 0.54
CA ASP A 351 4.30 7.92 0.12
C ASP A 351 4.80 8.86 1.24
N HIS A 352 4.06 8.99 2.34
CA HIS A 352 4.45 9.68 3.58
C HIS A 352 4.81 8.73 4.72
N ALA A 353 4.26 7.52 4.71
CA ALA A 353 4.48 6.53 5.76
C ALA A 353 5.55 5.48 5.41
N GLY A 354 6.00 5.42 4.15
CA GLY A 354 6.93 4.38 3.67
C GLY A 354 8.30 4.39 4.36
N GLY A 355 8.76 5.55 4.85
CA GLY A 355 10.00 5.69 5.61
C GLY A 355 9.87 5.44 7.13
N LEU A 356 8.67 5.17 7.65
CA LEU A 356 8.45 4.99 9.10
C LEU A 356 9.14 3.75 9.66
N GLY A 357 9.41 2.74 8.82
CA GLY A 357 10.24 1.59 9.20
C GLY A 357 11.64 2.02 9.65
N ALA A 358 12.28 2.94 8.91
CA ALA A 358 13.58 3.48 9.28
C ALA A 358 13.52 4.30 10.57
N ALA A 359 12.47 5.11 10.76
CA ALA A 359 12.25 5.86 11.99
C ALA A 359 12.09 4.95 13.22
N ALA A 360 11.31 3.88 13.09
CA ALA A 360 11.13 2.88 14.14
C ALA A 360 12.44 2.11 14.44
N ALA A 361 13.25 1.83 13.41
CA ALA A 361 14.55 1.18 13.56
C ALA A 361 15.57 2.06 14.32
N GLU A 362 15.50 3.39 14.18
CA GLU A 362 16.27 4.36 14.99
C GLU A 362 15.80 4.43 16.45
N GLY A 363 14.71 3.77 16.81
CA GLY A 363 14.13 3.82 18.15
C GLY A 363 13.21 5.02 18.38
N ALA A 364 12.88 5.80 17.36
CA ALA A 364 12.00 6.95 17.47
C ALA A 364 10.55 6.54 17.77
N THR A 365 9.80 7.42 18.41
CA THR A 365 8.35 7.34 18.56
C THR A 365 7.70 8.11 17.41
N ILE A 366 6.81 7.47 16.69
CA ILE A 366 6.08 8.05 15.57
C ILE A 366 4.84 8.76 16.11
N LEU A 367 4.75 10.07 15.87
CA LEU A 367 3.60 10.88 16.21
C LEU A 367 2.66 10.97 15.01
N THR A 368 1.43 10.55 15.15
CA THR A 368 0.40 10.66 14.11
C THR A 368 -0.94 11.06 14.72
N HIS A 369 -1.86 11.56 13.90
CA HIS A 369 -3.18 11.93 14.42
C HIS A 369 -3.94 10.71 14.94
N ARG A 370 -4.71 10.89 16.04
CA ARG A 370 -5.46 9.81 16.70
C ARG A 370 -6.37 9.00 15.77
N ASN A 371 -6.87 9.60 14.69
CA ASN A 371 -7.71 8.90 13.71
C ASN A 371 -6.95 7.84 12.93
N ASN A 372 -5.63 7.97 12.81
CA ASN A 372 -4.76 7.10 12.01
C ASN A 372 -3.96 6.11 12.87
N GLU A 373 -3.73 6.46 14.14
CA GLU A 373 -2.85 5.70 15.05
C GLU A 373 -3.21 4.21 15.11
N PRO A 374 -4.47 3.79 15.37
CA PRO A 374 -4.76 2.36 15.57
C PRO A 374 -4.44 1.50 14.35
N VAL A 375 -4.72 2.03 13.15
CA VAL A 375 -4.47 1.31 11.89
C VAL A 375 -2.98 1.33 11.57
N LEU A 376 -2.33 2.47 11.68
CA LEU A 376 -0.91 2.61 11.41
C LEU A 376 -0.04 1.77 12.36
N ALA A 377 -0.37 1.75 13.65
CA ALA A 377 0.29 0.91 14.65
C ALA A 377 0.17 -0.58 14.28
N ARG A 378 -1.03 -1.03 13.91
CA ARG A 378 -1.27 -2.41 13.46
C ARG A 378 -0.46 -2.75 12.21
N LEU A 379 -0.41 -1.86 11.21
CA LEU A 379 0.31 -2.11 9.97
C LEU A 379 1.82 -2.19 10.20
N LEU A 380 2.39 -1.30 11.02
CA LEU A 380 3.83 -1.30 11.33
C LEU A 380 4.28 -2.47 12.21
N ALA A 381 3.38 -3.05 13.01
CA ALA A 381 3.69 -4.18 13.88
C ALA A 381 3.82 -5.52 13.12
N GLY A 382 3.40 -5.58 11.86
CA GLY A 382 3.41 -6.79 11.05
C GLY A 382 4.79 -7.41 10.85
N PRO A 383 4.86 -8.70 10.43
CA PRO A 383 6.10 -9.34 10.00
C PRO A 383 6.75 -8.56 8.86
N ARG A 384 8.09 -8.65 8.72
CA ARG A 384 8.86 -7.95 7.68
C ARG A 384 9.94 -8.85 7.11
N THR A 385 9.56 -10.08 6.75
CA THR A 385 10.52 -11.09 6.27
C THR A 385 10.83 -10.90 4.78
N LEU A 386 9.90 -10.30 4.02
CA LEU A 386 9.99 -10.16 2.56
C LEU A 386 10.70 -8.87 2.14
N ILE A 387 10.54 -7.77 2.87
CA ILE A 387 11.03 -6.46 2.42
C ILE A 387 12.53 -6.25 2.66
N GLY A 388 13.11 -6.77 3.76
CA GLY A 388 14.53 -6.60 4.08
C GLY A 388 14.94 -5.15 4.42
N ASP A 389 14.01 -4.32 4.90
CA ASP A 389 14.21 -2.93 5.27
C ASP A 389 14.97 -2.74 6.60
N SER A 390 15.16 -1.49 7.00
CA SER A 390 15.87 -1.15 8.25
C SER A 390 15.22 -1.76 9.48
N LEU A 391 13.87 -1.74 9.56
CA LEU A 391 13.13 -2.28 10.70
C LEU A 391 13.21 -3.82 10.77
N SER A 392 13.32 -4.50 9.62
CA SER A 392 13.47 -5.96 9.57
C SER A 392 14.79 -6.45 10.20
N LYS A 393 15.82 -5.58 10.25
CA LYS A 393 17.16 -5.88 10.80
C LYS A 393 17.24 -5.65 12.31
N VAL A 394 16.22 -5.05 12.93
CA VAL A 394 16.18 -4.84 14.38
C VAL A 394 15.82 -6.13 15.08
N SER A 395 16.71 -6.65 15.91
CA SER A 395 16.56 -7.93 16.62
C SER A 395 15.41 -7.92 17.62
N THR A 396 15.20 -6.80 18.32
CA THR A 396 14.10 -6.62 19.28
C THR A 396 13.34 -5.37 18.94
N ARG A 397 12.19 -5.52 18.29
CA ARG A 397 11.33 -4.40 17.94
C ARG A 397 10.58 -3.89 19.16
N ARG A 398 10.54 -2.56 19.31
CA ARG A 398 9.70 -1.94 20.32
C ARG A 398 8.22 -2.17 19.96
N THR A 399 7.44 -2.48 20.98
CA THR A 399 5.98 -2.34 20.92
C THR A 399 5.60 -0.86 21.14
N ASN A 400 4.44 -0.42 20.70
CA ASN A 400 3.94 0.94 20.90
C ASN A 400 4.88 2.03 20.32
N VAL A 401 5.39 1.80 19.10
CA VAL A 401 6.21 2.79 18.40
C VAL A 401 5.40 3.96 17.85
N VAL A 402 4.06 3.83 17.73
CA VAL A 402 3.14 4.87 17.26
C VAL A 402 2.43 5.47 18.46
N GLN A 403 2.39 6.80 18.52
CA GLN A 403 1.72 7.59 19.55
C GLN A 403 0.70 8.52 18.90
N ALA A 404 -0.53 8.45 19.37
CA ALA A 404 -1.60 9.35 18.96
C ALA A 404 -1.37 10.78 19.46
N VAL A 405 -1.61 11.75 18.56
CA VAL A 405 -1.76 13.17 18.91
C VAL A 405 -3.19 13.64 18.61
N GLY A 406 -3.65 14.65 19.31
CA GLY A 406 -4.97 15.23 19.12
C GLY A 406 -5.03 16.20 17.94
N ASP A 407 -6.15 16.93 17.83
CA ASP A 407 -6.33 17.97 16.81
C ASP A 407 -5.36 19.14 16.97
N ARG A 408 -4.80 19.30 18.14
CA ARG A 408 -3.70 20.19 18.46
C ARG A 408 -2.79 19.56 19.49
N ASP A 409 -1.48 19.67 19.28
CA ASP A 409 -0.45 19.24 20.23
C ASP A 409 0.71 20.23 20.18
N THR A 410 1.34 20.46 21.33
CA THR A 410 2.50 21.39 21.45
C THR A 410 3.65 20.64 22.10
N ARG A 411 4.76 20.56 21.39
CA ARG A 411 6.02 20.01 21.89
C ARG A 411 6.97 21.13 22.29
N LYS A 412 7.47 21.05 23.52
CA LYS A 412 8.47 22.00 24.04
C LYS A 412 9.79 21.27 24.26
N GLY A 413 10.83 21.80 23.65
CA GLY A 413 12.20 21.33 23.82
C GLY A 413 12.84 21.83 25.11
N ALA A 414 13.87 21.13 25.58
CA ALA A 414 14.67 21.54 26.74
C ALA A 414 15.39 22.88 26.53
N ASN A 415 15.62 23.25 25.26
CA ASN A 415 16.19 24.56 24.84
C ASN A 415 15.14 25.66 24.65
N GLY A 416 13.86 25.40 25.01
CA GLY A 416 12.76 26.34 24.82
C GLY A 416 12.13 26.36 23.42
N LYS A 417 12.62 25.53 22.48
CA LYS A 417 12.03 25.38 21.14
C LYS A 417 10.58 24.91 21.27
N VAL A 418 9.69 25.52 20.48
CA VAL A 418 8.25 25.16 20.43
C VAL A 418 7.92 24.66 19.04
N VAL A 419 7.28 23.50 18.97
CA VAL A 419 6.72 22.89 17.77
C VAL A 419 5.24 22.64 18.00
N GLU A 420 4.39 23.24 17.17
CA GLU A 420 2.94 23.03 17.22
C GLU A 420 2.48 22.11 16.09
N LEU A 421 1.73 21.07 16.45
CA LEU A 421 1.06 20.17 15.51
C LEU A 421 -0.43 20.49 15.53
N PHE A 422 -1.07 20.53 14.37
CA PHE A 422 -2.51 20.71 14.31
C PHE A 422 -3.13 20.02 13.10
N LEU A 423 -4.37 19.58 13.30
CA LEU A 423 -5.18 18.95 12.26
C LEU A 423 -5.66 19.99 11.24
N ILE A 424 -5.49 19.69 9.95
CA ILE A 424 -6.20 20.35 8.85
C ILE A 424 -7.33 19.40 8.41
N PRO A 425 -8.60 19.68 8.79
CA PRO A 425 -9.74 18.88 8.35
C PRO A 425 -9.94 19.00 6.83
N ASN A 426 -9.92 17.89 6.11
CA ASN A 426 -10.01 17.89 4.65
C ASN A 426 -10.51 16.56 4.10
N GLU A 427 -10.75 16.50 2.78
CA GLU A 427 -11.19 15.29 2.10
C GLU A 427 -10.04 14.38 1.64
N HIS A 428 -8.77 14.82 1.76
CA HIS A 428 -7.60 14.04 1.39
C HIS A 428 -7.27 12.97 2.44
N SER A 429 -7.22 13.36 3.73
CA SER A 429 -6.93 12.43 4.85
C SER A 429 -7.61 12.86 6.15
N ASN A 430 -8.22 11.91 6.85
CA ASN A 430 -8.91 12.14 8.13
C ASN A 430 -8.00 12.63 9.27
N GLY A 431 -6.70 12.61 9.09
CA GLY A 431 -5.75 12.95 10.16
C GLY A 431 -4.52 13.65 9.60
N LEU A 432 -4.69 14.57 8.64
CA LEU A 432 -3.59 15.34 8.09
C LEU A 432 -3.11 16.39 9.09
N LEU A 433 -1.87 16.21 9.60
CA LEU A 433 -1.22 17.12 10.52
C LEU A 433 -0.34 18.12 9.78
N ALA A 434 -0.43 19.39 10.15
CA ALA A 434 0.53 20.42 9.82
C ALA A 434 1.46 20.68 11.01
N VAL A 435 2.64 21.23 10.73
CA VAL A 435 3.66 21.55 11.74
C VAL A 435 4.00 23.03 11.64
N TYR A 436 3.79 23.77 12.74
CA TYR A 436 4.09 25.19 12.83
C TYR A 436 5.23 25.45 13.80
N LEU A 437 6.16 26.27 13.38
CA LEU A 437 7.34 26.73 14.12
C LEU A 437 7.20 28.22 14.38
N PRO A 438 6.66 28.62 15.57
CA PRO A 438 6.36 30.04 15.85
C PRO A 438 7.57 30.96 15.79
N ALA A 439 8.71 30.51 16.31
CA ALA A 439 9.95 31.32 16.35
C ALA A 439 10.52 31.57 14.95
N GLU A 440 10.44 30.58 14.06
CA GLU A 440 10.88 30.65 12.68
C GLU A 440 9.83 31.25 11.74
N LYS A 441 8.61 31.47 12.21
CA LYS A 441 7.45 31.84 11.39
C LYS A 441 7.33 30.95 10.16
N ALA A 442 7.50 29.65 10.35
CA ALA A 442 7.46 28.64 9.30
C ALA A 442 6.32 27.63 9.52
N LEU A 443 5.60 27.32 8.43
CA LEU A 443 4.55 26.33 8.39
C LEU A 443 4.90 25.21 7.41
N TRP A 444 5.04 24.00 7.91
CA TRP A 444 5.24 22.81 7.09
C TRP A 444 3.91 22.05 6.92
N THR A 445 3.64 21.58 5.70
CA THR A 445 2.42 20.83 5.38
C THR A 445 2.69 19.70 4.39
N ALA A 446 1.87 18.65 4.44
CA ALA A 446 1.82 17.61 3.41
C ALA A 446 0.61 17.82 2.49
N ASP A 447 0.74 17.43 1.21
CA ASP A 447 -0.34 17.27 0.22
C ASP A 447 -1.27 18.48 0.03
N ILE A 448 -0.76 19.66 0.30
CA ILE A 448 -1.44 20.92 0.03
C ILE A 448 -0.74 21.59 -1.16
N THR A 449 -1.25 21.32 -2.35
CA THR A 449 -0.68 21.82 -3.61
C THR A 449 -1.22 23.20 -3.91
N VAL A 450 -0.36 24.22 -3.82
CA VAL A 450 -0.75 25.62 -4.09
C VAL A 450 -0.45 26.06 -5.53
N THR A 451 0.33 25.32 -6.29
CA THR A 451 0.65 25.61 -7.68
C THR A 451 -0.27 24.83 -8.61
N ASN A 452 -1.17 25.50 -9.32
CA ASN A 452 -2.15 24.90 -10.23
C ASN A 452 -2.91 23.69 -9.61
N PRO A 453 -3.61 23.89 -8.47
CA PRO A 453 -4.29 22.79 -7.80
C PRO A 453 -5.44 22.25 -8.68
N THR A 454 -5.58 20.92 -8.70
CA THR A 454 -6.78 20.28 -9.23
C THR A 454 -8.00 20.66 -8.37
N PRO A 455 -9.26 20.49 -8.83
CA PRO A 455 -10.43 20.79 -8.02
C PRO A 455 -10.45 20.10 -6.65
N VAL A 456 -9.96 18.86 -6.54
CA VAL A 456 -9.83 18.13 -5.26
C VAL A 456 -8.77 18.78 -4.38
N GLN A 457 -7.61 19.09 -4.95
CA GLN A 457 -6.51 19.76 -4.22
C GLN A 457 -6.91 21.17 -3.77
N LEU A 458 -7.71 21.89 -4.58
CA LEU A 458 -8.25 23.19 -4.20
C LEU A 458 -9.12 23.11 -2.94
N GLY A 459 -9.92 22.06 -2.79
CA GLY A 459 -10.67 21.79 -1.55
C GLY A 459 -9.75 21.66 -0.34
N VAL A 460 -8.62 20.97 -0.48
CA VAL A 460 -7.60 20.83 0.58
C VAL A 460 -6.91 22.16 0.89
N VAL A 461 -6.59 22.96 -0.14
CA VAL A 461 -6.01 24.32 0.03
C VAL A 461 -6.99 25.24 0.79
N LYS A 462 -8.27 25.24 0.43
CA LYS A 462 -9.30 26.02 1.14
C LYS A 462 -9.42 25.60 2.61
N ALA A 463 -9.44 24.31 2.90
CA ALA A 463 -9.45 23.80 4.26
C ALA A 463 -8.21 24.23 5.07
N ALA A 464 -7.03 24.26 4.42
CA ALA A 464 -5.81 24.77 5.04
C ALA A 464 -5.91 26.26 5.37
N VAL A 465 -6.43 27.08 4.46
CA VAL A 465 -6.65 28.52 4.69
C VAL A 465 -7.63 28.76 5.83
N GLU A 466 -8.70 28.00 5.92
CA GLU A 466 -9.64 28.06 7.05
C GLU A 466 -8.96 27.72 8.37
N ALA A 467 -8.11 26.69 8.41
CA ALA A 467 -7.35 26.32 9.61
C ALA A 467 -6.33 27.43 9.98
N ILE A 468 -5.59 27.98 9.01
CA ILE A 468 -4.65 29.10 9.21
C ILE A 468 -5.35 30.30 9.80
N ASN A 469 -6.51 30.69 9.28
CA ASN A 469 -7.27 31.85 9.76
C ASN A 469 -7.85 31.61 11.16
N ARG A 470 -8.46 30.45 11.40
CA ARG A 470 -9.01 30.06 12.70
C ARG A 470 -7.94 30.07 13.80
N LEU A 471 -6.75 29.55 13.50
CA LEU A 471 -5.62 29.47 14.43
C LEU A 471 -4.81 30.76 14.48
N LYS A 472 -5.11 31.74 13.61
CA LYS A 472 -4.39 33.02 13.50
C LYS A 472 -2.89 32.84 13.30
N LEU A 473 -2.50 31.87 12.45
CA LEU A 473 -1.09 31.55 12.24
C LEU A 473 -0.37 32.70 11.53
N ASP A 474 0.73 33.15 12.14
CA ASP A 474 1.64 34.16 11.58
C ASP A 474 2.91 33.49 11.07
N PHE A 475 3.03 33.32 9.73
CA PHE A 475 4.19 32.71 9.10
C PHE A 475 4.55 33.42 7.80
N ASN A 476 5.84 33.37 7.49
CA ASN A 476 6.44 33.94 6.27
C ASN A 476 6.86 32.83 5.30
N ALA A 477 7.25 31.67 5.82
CA ALA A 477 7.69 30.52 5.04
C ALA A 477 6.65 29.40 5.07
N TRP A 478 6.24 28.96 3.87
CA TRP A 478 5.46 27.75 3.66
C TRP A 478 6.35 26.64 3.11
N ILE A 479 6.41 25.51 3.74
CA ILE A 479 7.27 24.38 3.38
C ILE A 479 6.37 23.19 3.03
N PRO A 480 6.07 22.93 1.76
CA PRO A 480 5.29 21.77 1.37
C PRO A 480 6.17 20.52 1.41
N ALA A 481 5.59 19.38 1.82
CA ALA A 481 6.26 18.07 1.72
C ALA A 481 6.61 17.73 0.28
N HIS A 482 5.73 18.09 -0.66
CA HIS A 482 5.97 17.99 -2.10
C HIS A 482 6.37 19.37 -2.64
N PRO A 483 7.66 19.68 -2.72
CA PRO A 483 8.09 20.99 -3.22
C PRO A 483 7.74 21.16 -4.71
N PRO A 484 7.44 22.39 -5.16
CA PRO A 484 7.23 22.65 -6.58
C PRO A 484 8.52 22.38 -7.38
N THR A 485 8.39 22.18 -8.67
CA THR A 485 9.54 22.02 -9.58
C THR A 485 9.62 23.21 -10.54
N PRO A 486 10.69 24.04 -10.50
CA PRO A 486 11.80 23.97 -9.54
C PRO A 486 11.39 24.31 -8.10
N ASP A 487 12.14 23.77 -7.12
CA ASP A 487 11.94 24.09 -5.70
C ASP A 487 12.16 25.61 -5.50
N LYS A 488 11.15 26.27 -4.94
CA LYS A 488 11.18 27.70 -4.66
C LYS A 488 10.55 27.98 -3.30
N PRO A 489 10.97 29.02 -2.61
CA PRO A 489 10.29 29.49 -1.41
C PRO A 489 8.82 29.81 -1.70
N LEU A 490 7.93 29.33 -0.84
CA LEU A 490 6.51 29.66 -0.85
C LEU A 490 6.18 30.46 0.42
N THR A 491 5.17 31.32 0.30
CA THR A 491 4.74 32.24 1.36
C THR A 491 3.28 32.05 1.73
N LYS A 492 2.84 32.69 2.80
CA LYS A 492 1.41 32.74 3.15
C LYS A 492 0.57 33.34 2.02
N ALA A 493 1.11 34.33 1.29
CA ALA A 493 0.41 34.95 0.17
C ALA A 493 0.15 33.95 -0.98
N ASP A 494 1.10 33.05 -1.28
CA ASP A 494 0.93 32.02 -2.31
C ASP A 494 -0.21 31.09 -2.00
N VAL A 495 -0.36 30.70 -0.72
CA VAL A 495 -1.45 29.82 -0.26
C VAL A 495 -2.80 30.52 -0.34
N LEU A 496 -2.88 31.79 0.11
CA LEU A 496 -4.11 32.57 0.06
C LEU A 496 -4.53 32.85 -1.40
N ALA A 497 -3.58 33.14 -2.29
CA ALA A 497 -3.83 33.31 -3.70
C ALA A 497 -4.39 32.02 -4.34
N ALA A 498 -3.80 30.86 -4.05
CA ALA A 498 -4.28 29.58 -4.54
C ALA A 498 -5.71 29.25 -4.10
N ALA A 499 -6.13 29.64 -2.91
CA ALA A 499 -7.50 29.45 -2.41
C ALA A 499 -8.52 30.38 -3.09
N GLY A 500 -8.11 31.55 -3.54
CA GLY A 500 -8.97 32.57 -4.18
C GLY A 500 -9.00 32.51 -5.71
N SER A 501 -8.24 31.64 -6.35
CA SER A 501 -8.03 31.60 -7.80
C SER A 501 -9.21 31.04 -8.63
N HIS A 502 -10.40 30.84 -8.03
CA HIS A 502 -11.59 30.29 -8.72
C HIS A 502 -12.90 30.85 -8.15
#